data_a5475323672ee706c10d92ec79fd1185
#
_entry.id   a5475323672ee706c10d92ec79fd1185
#
_cell.length_a   1.000
_cell.length_b   1.000
_cell.length_c   1.000
_cell.angle_alpha   90.00
_cell.angle_beta   90.00
_cell.angle_gamma   90.00
#
_symmetry.space_group_name_H-M   'P 1'
#
loop_
_entity.id
_entity.type
_entity.pdbx_description
1 polymer ?
#
loop_
_entity_poly.entity_id
_entity_poly.type
_entity_poly.pdbx_seq_one_letter_code
_entity_poly.pdbx_strand_id
1 'polypeptide(L)'
;MRSTFKLLFYINRNKVRSDGTTAVLCRISIDGKKSAVTTGIYCKPGDWDSKKCEIKTARENNRLTAFRGRLEEAYGNLLRNQGVVTAELLKTTVSGANSVPEYLLQAGEVERERLRVRSKEINSTSTYRQSKTTQLNLRQFIESRGMKDIAFSDITEEFAESFKVFLKKELGHRNGHVNHCLCWLNRLIYIAVDREILRANPIEDVAYERKEAPKLRHISRSELKRMMETPLPDLMMELARRTFIFSSLTGLAYADTRALHPHHIGRTSEGRRYIRIRRAKTDVEAFIPLHPIAGQILDLYNTTDDDRPVFPLPVRDVLWYEVHGMGV
;
A
#
# COMPACT_ATOMS: atom_id res chain seq x y z
N MET A 1 34.00 14.02 -13.38
CA MET A 1 33.90 13.55 -14.78
C MET A 1 32.57 14.01 -15.36
N ARG A 2 32.55 14.58 -16.58
CA ARG A 2 31.27 14.89 -17.24
C ARG A 2 30.66 13.60 -17.75
N SER A 3 29.45 13.27 -17.28
CA SER A 3 28.69 12.12 -17.77
C SER A 3 28.38 12.29 -19.27
N THR A 4 28.55 11.21 -20.04
CA THR A 4 28.28 11.23 -21.48
C THR A 4 26.85 10.71 -21.70
N PHE A 5 25.96 11.58 -22.18
CA PHE A 5 24.59 11.24 -22.53
C PHE A 5 24.38 11.36 -24.04
N LYS A 6 23.91 10.27 -24.69
CA LYS A 6 23.63 10.23 -26.13
C LYS A 6 22.36 9.45 -26.41
N LEU A 7 21.53 9.97 -27.32
CA LEU A 7 20.31 9.33 -27.84
C LEU A 7 20.48 9.03 -29.34
N LEU A 8 20.16 7.79 -29.72
CA LEU A 8 20.15 7.35 -31.13
C LEU A 8 18.82 6.70 -31.46
N PHE A 9 18.10 7.30 -32.42
CA PHE A 9 16.87 6.72 -32.96
C PHE A 9 17.18 5.81 -34.14
N TYR A 10 16.48 4.69 -34.23
CA TYR A 10 16.67 3.69 -35.29
C TYR A 10 15.42 2.83 -35.47
N ILE A 11 15.30 2.16 -36.60
CA ILE A 11 14.27 1.17 -36.88
C ILE A 11 14.88 -0.22 -37.05
N ASN A 12 14.08 -1.25 -36.77
CA ASN A 12 14.46 -2.63 -37.11
C ASN A 12 13.71 -3.07 -38.39
N ARG A 13 14.40 -3.02 -39.52
CA ARG A 13 13.84 -3.36 -40.84
C ARG A 13 13.38 -4.81 -40.95
N ASN A 14 13.85 -5.71 -40.08
CA ASN A 14 13.48 -7.13 -40.08
C ASN A 14 12.20 -7.39 -39.25
N LYS A 15 11.71 -6.40 -38.51
CA LYS A 15 10.48 -6.52 -37.68
C LYS A 15 9.41 -5.56 -38.23
N VAL A 16 8.84 -5.93 -39.36
CA VAL A 16 7.73 -5.20 -39.98
C VAL A 16 6.42 -5.87 -39.57
N ARG A 17 5.44 -5.09 -39.20
CA ARG A 17 4.08 -5.54 -38.81
C ARG A 17 3.28 -5.91 -40.08
N SER A 18 2.13 -6.53 -39.90
CA SER A 18 1.19 -6.88 -40.97
C SER A 18 0.67 -5.65 -41.71
N ASP A 19 0.66 -4.47 -41.11
CA ASP A 19 0.29 -3.18 -41.70
C ASP A 19 1.43 -2.49 -42.47
N GLY A 20 2.58 -3.14 -42.63
CA GLY A 20 3.74 -2.63 -43.32
C GLY A 20 4.58 -1.61 -42.55
N THR A 21 4.28 -1.38 -41.25
CA THR A 21 5.02 -0.46 -40.40
C THR A 21 6.04 -1.17 -39.49
N THR A 22 7.04 -0.42 -39.03
CA THR A 22 8.01 -0.87 -38.03
C THR A 22 8.11 0.15 -36.89
N ALA A 23 8.42 -0.33 -35.68
CA ALA A 23 8.59 0.53 -34.52
C ALA A 23 9.91 1.32 -34.61
N VAL A 24 9.83 2.60 -34.25
CA VAL A 24 11.02 3.41 -34.01
C VAL A 24 11.49 3.17 -32.58
N LEU A 25 12.76 2.82 -32.44
CA LEU A 25 13.43 2.56 -31.17
C LEU A 25 14.41 3.67 -30.85
N CYS A 26 14.62 3.96 -29.58
CA CYS A 26 15.65 4.87 -29.12
C CYS A 26 16.69 4.10 -28.29
N ARG A 27 17.96 4.20 -28.65
CA ARG A 27 19.08 3.73 -27.85
C ARG A 27 19.58 4.86 -26.97
N ILE A 28 19.51 4.65 -25.68
CA ILE A 28 20.04 5.53 -24.65
C ILE A 28 21.44 5.04 -24.29
N SER A 29 22.43 5.91 -24.33
CA SER A 29 23.82 5.60 -23.93
C SER A 29 24.27 6.60 -22.89
N ILE A 30 24.64 6.10 -21.69
CA ILE A 30 25.14 6.90 -20.57
C ILE A 30 26.38 6.21 -20.06
N ASP A 31 27.51 6.92 -20.03
CA ASP A 31 28.82 6.46 -19.54
C ASP A 31 29.19 5.06 -20.07
N GLY A 32 29.02 4.87 -21.38
CA GLY A 32 29.33 3.63 -22.08
C GLY A 32 28.30 2.51 -21.95
N LYS A 33 27.37 2.57 -20.98
CA LYS A 33 26.25 1.61 -20.83
C LYS A 33 25.11 2.00 -21.77
N LYS A 34 24.46 0.97 -22.37
CA LYS A 34 23.42 1.16 -23.39
C LYS A 34 22.14 0.47 -22.96
N SER A 35 21.00 1.13 -23.17
CA SER A 35 19.67 0.54 -23.05
C SER A 35 18.80 0.97 -24.24
N ALA A 36 17.80 0.19 -24.61
CA ALA A 36 16.90 0.50 -25.70
C ALA A 36 15.46 0.67 -25.21
N VAL A 37 14.76 1.67 -25.73
CA VAL A 37 13.38 1.97 -25.42
C VAL A 37 12.55 2.10 -26.70
N THR A 38 11.30 1.64 -26.66
CA THR A 38 10.34 1.80 -27.75
C THR A 38 9.69 3.18 -27.64
N THR A 39 9.70 3.95 -28.75
CA THR A 39 9.13 5.32 -28.74
C THR A 39 7.60 5.36 -28.80
N GLY A 40 6.96 4.22 -29.13
CA GLY A 40 5.52 4.17 -29.45
C GLY A 40 5.15 4.77 -30.82
N ILE A 41 6.16 5.16 -31.62
CA ILE A 41 5.98 5.71 -32.94
C ILE A 41 6.30 4.64 -33.98
N TYR A 42 5.50 4.56 -35.03
CA TYR A 42 5.66 3.59 -36.12
C TYR A 42 5.77 4.32 -37.44
N CYS A 43 6.60 3.81 -38.33
CA CYS A 43 6.74 4.34 -39.70
C CYS A 43 6.95 3.20 -40.70
N LYS A 44 6.70 3.45 -41.96
CA LYS A 44 7.11 2.52 -43.03
C LYS A 44 8.64 2.55 -43.15
N PRO A 45 9.31 1.41 -43.42
CA PRO A 45 10.78 1.38 -43.57
C PRO A 45 11.33 2.33 -44.62
N GLY A 46 10.56 2.64 -45.68
CA GLY A 46 10.91 3.60 -46.75
C GLY A 46 10.83 5.07 -46.34
N ASP A 47 10.09 5.38 -45.28
CA ASP A 47 9.93 6.74 -44.75
C ASP A 47 10.99 7.09 -43.70
N TRP A 48 11.85 6.15 -43.33
CA TRP A 48 12.94 6.35 -42.37
C TRP A 48 14.23 6.83 -43.06
N ASP A 49 14.70 8.01 -42.65
CA ASP A 49 16.04 8.51 -43.05
C ASP A 49 17.07 8.06 -41.97
N SER A 50 17.89 7.07 -42.36
CA SER A 50 18.91 6.52 -41.46
C SER A 50 20.09 7.45 -41.17
N LYS A 51 20.35 8.44 -42.08
CA LYS A 51 21.44 9.40 -41.87
C LYS A 51 21.04 10.50 -40.90
N LYS A 52 19.81 11.01 -41.02
CA LYS A 52 19.27 12.03 -40.12
C LYS A 52 18.63 11.46 -38.88
N CYS A 53 18.34 10.13 -38.81
CA CYS A 53 17.58 9.46 -37.79
C CYS A 53 16.19 10.09 -37.58
N GLU A 54 15.51 10.38 -38.70
CA GLU A 54 14.23 11.10 -38.78
C GLU A 54 13.22 10.34 -39.63
N ILE A 55 11.93 10.66 -39.42
CA ILE A 55 10.83 10.19 -40.25
C ILE A 55 10.50 11.30 -41.26
N LYS A 56 10.34 10.95 -42.57
CA LYS A 56 10.03 11.91 -43.62
C LYS A 56 8.70 12.64 -43.39
N THR A 57 7.74 12.00 -42.75
CA THR A 57 6.44 12.59 -42.40
C THR A 57 6.60 13.57 -41.26
N ALA A 58 6.27 14.85 -41.47
CA ALA A 58 6.46 15.92 -40.50
C ALA A 58 5.72 15.65 -39.15
N ARG A 59 4.50 15.09 -39.19
CA ARG A 59 3.70 14.78 -38.01
C ARG A 59 4.40 13.77 -37.11
N GLU A 60 4.87 12.66 -37.64
CA GLU A 60 5.56 11.61 -36.87
C GLU A 60 6.94 12.09 -36.43
N ASN A 61 7.62 12.92 -37.23
CA ASN A 61 8.91 13.49 -36.87
C ASN A 61 8.77 14.48 -35.68
N ASN A 62 7.72 15.29 -35.65
CA ASN A 62 7.42 16.17 -34.52
C ASN A 62 7.18 15.35 -33.20
N ARG A 63 6.50 14.21 -33.33
CA ARG A 63 6.32 13.28 -32.18
C ARG A 63 7.66 12.69 -31.72
N LEU A 64 8.57 12.40 -32.65
CA LEU A 64 9.90 11.89 -32.33
C LEU A 64 10.74 12.96 -31.61
N THR A 65 10.66 14.22 -32.04
CA THR A 65 11.31 15.37 -31.42
C THR A 65 10.76 15.60 -30.00
N ALA A 66 9.44 15.53 -29.83
CA ALA A 66 8.81 15.63 -28.50
C ALA A 66 9.24 14.48 -27.59
N PHE A 67 9.40 13.26 -28.14
CA PHE A 67 9.91 12.13 -27.34
C PHE A 67 11.37 12.33 -26.92
N ARG A 68 12.21 12.90 -27.78
CA ARG A 68 13.58 13.31 -27.48
C ARG A 68 13.61 14.29 -26.30
N GLY A 69 12.82 15.37 -26.40
CA GLY A 69 12.73 16.38 -25.32
C GLY A 69 12.35 15.78 -23.98
N ARG A 70 11.39 14.87 -23.94
CA ARG A 70 11.03 14.15 -22.69
C ARG A 70 12.18 13.34 -22.10
N LEU A 71 12.98 12.67 -22.94
CA LEU A 71 14.17 11.92 -22.49
C LEU A 71 15.24 12.85 -21.90
N GLU A 72 15.48 13.99 -22.55
CA GLU A 72 16.47 14.99 -22.12
C GLU A 72 16.04 15.65 -20.82
N GLU A 73 14.77 15.99 -20.68
CA GLU A 73 14.19 16.54 -19.45
C GLU A 73 14.24 15.54 -18.29
N ALA A 74 13.82 14.29 -18.53
CA ALA A 74 13.89 13.22 -17.54
C ALA A 74 15.34 12.97 -17.09
N TYR A 75 16.31 12.99 -18.00
CA TYR A 75 17.72 12.89 -17.68
C TYR A 75 18.18 14.04 -16.77
N GLY A 76 17.82 15.29 -17.12
CA GLY A 76 18.13 16.48 -16.34
C GLY A 76 17.53 16.44 -14.94
N ASN A 77 16.28 15.98 -14.82
CA ASN A 77 15.59 15.82 -13.52
C ASN A 77 16.24 14.75 -12.66
N LEU A 78 16.54 13.57 -13.21
CA LEU A 78 17.24 12.51 -12.50
C LEU A 78 18.63 12.93 -12.04
N LEU A 79 19.38 13.63 -12.89
CA LEU A 79 20.71 14.11 -12.56
C LEU A 79 20.69 15.11 -11.39
N ARG A 80 19.70 16.04 -11.40
CA ARG A 80 19.52 17.02 -10.30
C ARG A 80 19.12 16.36 -8.99
N ASN A 81 18.25 15.36 -9.04
CA ASN A 81 17.67 14.77 -7.82
C ASN A 81 18.55 13.65 -7.22
N GLN A 82 19.29 12.91 -8.05
CA GLN A 82 20.02 11.71 -7.61
C GLN A 82 21.54 11.79 -7.84
N GLY A 83 22.02 12.80 -8.58
CA GLY A 83 23.44 13.01 -8.87
C GLY A 83 24.06 11.99 -9.82
N VAL A 84 23.46 10.81 -10.02
CA VAL A 84 23.92 9.74 -10.93
C VAL A 84 22.74 9.20 -11.72
N VAL A 85 22.89 9.06 -13.04
CA VAL A 85 21.87 8.51 -13.93
C VAL A 85 22.43 7.34 -14.72
N THR A 86 21.71 6.23 -14.78
CA THR A 86 22.05 5.08 -15.63
C THR A 86 21.10 4.99 -16.83
N ALA A 87 21.55 4.38 -17.94
CA ALA A 87 20.73 4.18 -19.11
C ALA A 87 19.47 3.33 -18.83
N GLU A 88 19.56 2.38 -17.89
CA GLU A 88 18.43 1.55 -17.49
C GLU A 88 17.45 2.33 -16.60
N LEU A 89 17.94 3.17 -15.67
CA LEU A 89 17.10 4.04 -14.84
C LEU A 89 16.31 5.03 -15.71
N LEU A 90 16.98 5.67 -16.69
CA LEU A 90 16.32 6.58 -17.61
C LEU A 90 15.30 5.86 -18.50
N LYS A 91 15.63 4.66 -18.97
CA LYS A 91 14.69 3.81 -19.71
C LYS A 91 13.47 3.48 -18.86
N THR A 92 13.61 2.99 -17.62
CA THR A 92 12.49 2.66 -16.74
C THR A 92 11.63 3.89 -16.41
N THR A 93 12.24 5.05 -16.25
CA THR A 93 11.52 6.32 -16.02
C THR A 93 10.68 6.73 -17.24
N VAL A 94 11.20 6.54 -18.46
CA VAL A 94 10.54 7.02 -19.70
C VAL A 94 9.72 5.93 -20.43
N SER A 95 10.08 4.64 -20.30
CA SER A 95 9.32 3.54 -20.94
C SER A 95 8.01 3.22 -20.28
N GLY A 96 7.67 3.90 -19.19
CA GLY A 96 6.41 3.60 -18.53
C GLY A 96 6.33 2.23 -17.88
N ALA A 97 7.45 1.56 -17.57
CA ALA A 97 7.46 0.57 -16.48
C ALA A 97 7.11 1.28 -15.15
N ASN A 98 7.16 2.62 -15.15
CA ASN A 98 6.54 3.57 -14.24
C ASN A 98 5.73 4.62 -15.05
N SER A 99 4.98 4.25 -16.10
CA SER A 99 3.98 5.14 -16.63
C SER A 99 3.00 5.40 -15.52
N VAL A 100 3.01 6.63 -15.08
CA VAL A 100 2.07 7.08 -14.06
C VAL A 100 0.71 6.92 -14.71
N PRO A 101 -0.18 6.12 -14.16
CA PRO A 101 -1.49 5.98 -14.72
C PRO A 101 -2.17 7.35 -14.74
N GLU A 102 -2.57 7.82 -15.91
CA GLU A 102 -3.36 9.05 -16.08
C GLU A 102 -4.81 8.84 -15.61
N TYR A 103 -5.19 7.59 -15.36
CA TYR A 103 -6.52 7.15 -14.96
C TYR A 103 -6.55 6.65 -13.53
N LEU A 104 -7.62 6.98 -12.82
CA LEU A 104 -7.78 6.79 -11.38
C LEU A 104 -7.76 5.32 -10.95
N LEU A 105 -8.54 4.44 -11.61
CA LEU A 105 -8.60 3.02 -11.24
C LEU A 105 -7.30 2.31 -11.57
N GLN A 106 -6.66 2.67 -12.67
CA GLN A 106 -5.36 2.13 -13.06
C GLN A 106 -4.29 2.52 -12.02
N ALA A 107 -4.29 3.78 -11.55
CA ALA A 107 -3.40 4.23 -10.48
C ALA A 107 -3.66 3.46 -9.18
N GLY A 108 -4.92 3.19 -8.88
CA GLY A 108 -5.31 2.37 -7.72
C GLY A 108 -4.76 0.96 -7.77
N GLU A 109 -4.77 0.30 -8.93
CA GLU A 109 -4.20 -1.05 -9.07
C GLU A 109 -2.67 -1.04 -8.88
N VAL A 110 -1.96 -0.06 -9.42
CA VAL A 110 -0.51 0.11 -9.23
C VAL A 110 -0.19 0.33 -7.75
N GLU A 111 -0.92 1.20 -7.06
CA GLU A 111 -0.69 1.48 -5.64
C GLU A 111 -1.05 0.27 -4.76
N ARG A 112 -2.08 -0.49 -5.11
CA ARG A 112 -2.43 -1.74 -4.43
C ARG A 112 -1.33 -2.79 -4.54
N GLU A 113 -0.73 -2.92 -5.71
CA GLU A 113 0.42 -3.82 -5.90
C GLU A 113 1.62 -3.40 -5.04
N ARG A 114 1.91 -2.10 -4.97
CA ARG A 114 2.92 -1.55 -4.05
C ARG A 114 2.62 -1.89 -2.58
N LEU A 115 1.36 -1.72 -2.16
CA LEU A 115 0.92 -2.08 -0.81
C LEU A 115 1.02 -3.60 -0.56
N ARG A 116 0.78 -4.43 -1.57
CA ARG A 116 0.94 -5.89 -1.49
C ARG A 116 2.39 -6.27 -1.23
N VAL A 117 3.32 -5.71 -1.97
CA VAL A 117 4.77 -5.94 -1.76
C VAL A 117 5.17 -5.51 -0.36
N ARG A 118 4.85 -4.27 0.01
CA ARG A 118 5.15 -3.74 1.35
C ARG A 118 4.53 -4.58 2.48
N SER A 119 3.34 -5.15 2.28
CA SER A 119 2.67 -5.95 3.29
C SER A 119 3.44 -7.21 3.68
N LYS A 120 4.25 -7.75 2.76
CA LYS A 120 5.14 -8.89 3.01
C LYS A 120 6.37 -8.46 3.80
N GLU A 121 6.95 -7.30 3.47
CA GLU A 121 8.13 -6.75 4.14
C GLU A 121 7.86 -6.44 5.63
N ILE A 122 6.73 -5.78 5.92
CA ILE A 122 6.36 -5.39 7.28
C ILE A 122 5.50 -6.43 8.00
N ASN A 123 5.27 -7.59 7.40
CA ASN A 123 4.43 -8.68 7.91
C ASN A 123 3.03 -8.22 8.40
N SER A 124 2.43 -7.24 7.70
CA SER A 124 1.12 -6.67 8.03
C SER A 124 0.26 -6.45 6.78
N THR A 125 -0.87 -7.14 6.71
CA THR A 125 -1.76 -7.14 5.52
C THR A 125 -2.96 -6.19 5.62
N SER A 126 -3.18 -5.53 6.75
CA SER A 126 -4.41 -4.77 7.01
C SER A 126 -4.65 -3.62 6.01
N THR A 127 -3.62 -2.80 5.74
CA THR A 127 -3.71 -1.69 4.78
C THR A 127 -3.94 -2.20 3.35
N TYR A 128 -3.27 -3.29 2.95
CA TYR A 128 -3.49 -3.92 1.65
C TYR A 128 -4.92 -4.48 1.52
N ARG A 129 -5.42 -5.18 2.55
CA ARG A 129 -6.82 -5.69 2.55
C ARG A 129 -7.82 -4.55 2.47
N GLN A 130 -7.62 -3.48 3.23
CA GLN A 130 -8.49 -2.30 3.17
C GLN A 130 -8.49 -1.65 1.79
N SER A 131 -7.33 -1.51 1.13
CA SER A 131 -7.23 -0.96 -0.22
C SER A 131 -8.03 -1.76 -1.24
N LYS A 132 -8.18 -3.08 -1.06
CA LYS A 132 -8.99 -3.93 -1.94
C LYS A 132 -10.45 -3.51 -1.92
N THR A 133 -11.02 -3.32 -0.73
CA THR A 133 -12.43 -2.94 -0.57
C THR A 133 -12.69 -1.51 -1.04
N THR A 134 -11.80 -0.56 -0.68
CA THR A 134 -11.96 0.84 -1.09
C THR A 134 -11.80 1.02 -2.60
N GLN A 135 -10.88 0.28 -3.24
CA GLN A 135 -10.73 0.26 -4.70
C GLN A 135 -11.95 -0.34 -5.39
N LEU A 136 -12.53 -1.42 -4.84
CA LEU A 136 -13.75 -2.02 -5.38
C LEU A 136 -14.93 -1.03 -5.35
N ASN A 137 -15.13 -0.34 -4.23
CA ASN A 137 -16.19 0.65 -4.09
C ASN A 137 -16.00 1.82 -5.08
N LEU A 138 -14.76 2.26 -5.29
CA LEU A 138 -14.46 3.31 -6.27
C LEU A 138 -14.76 2.84 -7.70
N ARG A 139 -14.42 1.61 -8.03
CA ARG A 139 -14.74 0.99 -9.32
C ARG A 139 -16.25 0.92 -9.54
N GLN A 140 -17.00 0.40 -8.57
CA GLN A 140 -18.47 0.32 -8.65
C GLN A 140 -19.11 1.69 -8.89
N PHE A 141 -18.60 2.73 -8.24
CA PHE A 141 -19.08 4.09 -8.47
C PHE A 141 -18.80 4.59 -9.89
N ILE A 142 -17.61 4.37 -10.43
CA ILE A 142 -17.25 4.78 -11.80
C ILE A 142 -18.08 4.00 -12.82
N GLU A 143 -18.26 2.69 -12.63
CA GLU A 143 -19.08 1.81 -13.47
C GLU A 143 -20.56 2.18 -13.42
N SER A 144 -21.09 2.60 -12.26
CA SER A 144 -22.47 3.07 -12.13
C SER A 144 -22.78 4.33 -12.97
N ARG A 145 -21.74 5.07 -13.35
CA ARG A 145 -21.80 6.23 -14.26
C ARG A 145 -21.60 5.85 -15.73
N GLY A 146 -21.52 4.57 -16.06
CA GLY A 146 -21.30 4.08 -17.42
C GLY A 146 -19.85 4.25 -17.91
N MET A 147 -18.91 4.55 -17.01
CA MET A 147 -17.49 4.73 -17.35
C MET A 147 -16.68 3.49 -16.98
N LYS A 148 -15.61 3.21 -17.73
CA LYS A 148 -14.63 2.15 -17.38
C LYS A 148 -13.55 2.64 -16.42
N ASP A 149 -13.17 3.89 -16.52
CA ASP A 149 -12.21 4.60 -15.66
C ASP A 149 -12.40 6.11 -15.85
N ILE A 150 -11.74 6.94 -15.04
CA ILE A 150 -11.80 8.40 -15.12
C ILE A 150 -10.36 8.97 -15.12
N ALA A 151 -10.09 9.97 -15.97
CA ALA A 151 -8.82 10.66 -15.97
C ALA A 151 -8.69 11.54 -14.71
N PHE A 152 -7.48 11.71 -14.20
CA PHE A 152 -7.25 12.59 -13.03
C PHE A 152 -7.68 14.04 -13.31
N SER A 153 -7.55 14.52 -14.56
CA SER A 153 -8.00 15.85 -14.97
C SER A 153 -9.50 16.11 -14.81
N ASP A 154 -10.29 15.04 -14.80
CA ASP A 154 -11.75 15.10 -14.76
C ASP A 154 -12.31 14.93 -13.33
N ILE A 155 -11.43 14.74 -12.36
CA ILE A 155 -11.81 14.63 -10.96
C ILE A 155 -12.04 16.03 -10.40
N THR A 156 -13.24 16.23 -9.85
CA THR A 156 -13.68 17.49 -9.25
C THR A 156 -14.17 17.26 -7.82
N GLU A 157 -14.41 18.34 -7.09
CA GLU A 157 -15.08 18.27 -5.78
C GLU A 157 -16.47 17.60 -5.90
N GLU A 158 -17.23 17.92 -6.96
CA GLU A 158 -18.54 17.31 -7.24
C GLU A 158 -18.45 15.79 -7.45
N PHE A 159 -17.37 15.31 -8.09
CA PHE A 159 -17.09 13.88 -8.22
C PHE A 159 -16.97 13.22 -6.84
N ALA A 160 -16.20 13.81 -5.93
CA ALA A 160 -15.98 13.27 -4.60
C ALA A 160 -17.25 13.33 -3.74
N GLU A 161 -18.04 14.42 -3.80
CA GLU A 161 -19.34 14.51 -3.11
C GLU A 161 -20.34 13.48 -3.63
N SER A 162 -20.40 13.29 -4.96
CA SER A 162 -21.25 12.25 -5.56
C SER A 162 -20.80 10.85 -5.15
N PHE A 163 -19.50 10.62 -5.00
CA PHE A 163 -18.96 9.35 -4.49
C PHE A 163 -19.40 9.09 -3.04
N LYS A 164 -19.37 10.10 -2.17
CA LYS A 164 -19.89 10.01 -0.79
C LYS A 164 -21.37 9.62 -0.78
N VAL A 165 -22.19 10.28 -1.63
CA VAL A 165 -23.61 9.98 -1.74
C VAL A 165 -23.85 8.53 -2.19
N PHE A 166 -23.11 8.07 -3.21
CA PHE A 166 -23.16 6.69 -3.69
C PHE A 166 -22.83 5.68 -2.59
N LEU A 167 -21.73 5.90 -1.86
CA LEU A 167 -21.31 5.03 -0.77
C LEU A 167 -22.36 4.91 0.34
N LYS A 168 -23.09 6.00 0.63
CA LYS A 168 -24.12 6.03 1.68
C LYS A 168 -25.46 5.47 1.21
N LYS A 169 -25.93 5.90 0.05
CA LYS A 169 -27.28 5.57 -0.43
C LYS A 169 -27.36 4.24 -1.15
N GLU A 170 -26.40 3.96 -2.04
CA GLU A 170 -26.44 2.74 -2.86
C GLU A 170 -25.76 1.56 -2.13
N LEU A 171 -24.63 1.80 -1.44
CA LEU A 171 -23.91 0.73 -0.75
C LEU A 171 -24.20 0.65 0.75
N GLY A 172 -24.96 1.57 1.32
CA GLY A 172 -25.35 1.55 2.74
C GLY A 172 -24.20 1.67 3.74
N HIS A 173 -23.07 2.25 3.32
CA HIS A 173 -21.88 2.35 4.17
C HIS A 173 -22.03 3.40 5.27
N ARG A 174 -21.48 3.07 6.46
CA ARG A 174 -21.40 4.01 7.57
C ARG A 174 -20.29 5.05 7.35
N ASN A 175 -20.38 6.18 8.03
CA ASN A 175 -19.46 7.31 7.91
C ASN A 175 -17.98 6.92 8.02
N GLY A 176 -17.62 5.99 8.92
CA GLY A 176 -16.24 5.52 9.05
C GLY A 176 -15.70 4.85 7.77
N HIS A 177 -16.54 4.05 7.09
CA HIS A 177 -16.13 3.41 5.84
C HIS A 177 -16.11 4.39 4.66
N VAL A 178 -17.06 5.33 4.61
CA VAL A 178 -17.05 6.44 3.64
C VAL A 178 -15.74 7.21 3.74
N ASN A 179 -15.31 7.55 4.96
CA ASN A 179 -14.05 8.24 5.19
C ASN A 179 -12.82 7.41 4.74
N HIS A 180 -12.84 6.09 4.91
CA HIS A 180 -11.78 5.23 4.38
C HIS A 180 -11.72 5.25 2.84
N CYS A 181 -12.87 5.30 2.17
CA CYS A 181 -12.94 5.43 0.71
C CYS A 181 -12.43 6.79 0.24
N LEU A 182 -12.77 7.88 0.94
CA LEU A 182 -12.22 9.21 0.67
C LEU A 182 -10.71 9.29 0.91
N CYS A 183 -10.21 8.69 1.99
CA CYS A 183 -8.76 8.58 2.22
C CYS A 183 -8.04 7.85 1.08
N TRP A 184 -8.67 6.80 0.51
CA TRP A 184 -8.13 6.09 -0.63
C TRP A 184 -8.10 6.97 -1.88
N LEU A 185 -9.20 7.66 -2.19
CA LEU A 185 -9.29 8.61 -3.31
C LEU A 185 -8.23 9.70 -3.17
N ASN A 186 -8.16 10.36 -2.01
CA ASN A 186 -7.14 11.37 -1.72
C ASN A 186 -5.71 10.83 -1.90
N ARG A 187 -5.43 9.61 -1.44
CA ARG A 187 -4.12 8.99 -1.63
C ARG A 187 -3.74 8.87 -3.11
N LEU A 188 -4.67 8.45 -3.97
CA LEU A 188 -4.43 8.34 -5.40
C LEU A 188 -4.21 9.70 -6.05
N ILE A 189 -4.98 10.71 -5.65
CA ILE A 189 -4.84 12.08 -6.12
C ILE A 189 -3.48 12.67 -5.71
N TYR A 190 -3.05 12.50 -4.45
CA TYR A 190 -1.72 12.96 -4.03
C TYR A 190 -0.59 12.26 -4.78
N ILE A 191 -0.72 10.98 -5.12
CA ILE A 191 0.22 10.30 -6.01
C ILE A 191 0.27 10.97 -7.39
N ALA A 192 -0.86 11.44 -7.91
CA ALA A 192 -0.91 12.18 -9.17
C ALA A 192 -0.31 13.59 -9.06
N VAL A 193 -0.49 14.25 -7.91
CA VAL A 193 0.16 15.56 -7.62
C VAL A 193 1.67 15.39 -7.48
N ASP A 194 2.15 14.42 -6.69
CA ASP A 194 3.58 14.13 -6.50
C ASP A 194 4.29 13.80 -7.81
N ARG A 195 3.54 13.34 -8.81
CA ARG A 195 4.04 12.98 -10.13
C ARG A 195 3.75 14.03 -11.22
N GLU A 196 3.32 15.21 -10.81
CA GLU A 196 3.06 16.37 -11.68
C GLU A 196 1.95 16.15 -12.74
N ILE A 197 1.08 15.13 -12.55
CA ILE A 197 -0.12 14.94 -13.38
C ILE A 197 -1.17 16.01 -13.03
N LEU A 198 -1.29 16.31 -11.74
CA LEU A 198 -2.12 17.37 -11.21
C LEU A 198 -1.24 18.43 -10.56
N ARG A 199 -1.65 19.69 -10.66
CA ARG A 199 -0.96 20.84 -10.00
C ARG A 199 -1.28 20.92 -8.51
N ALA A 200 -2.49 20.53 -8.13
CA ALA A 200 -2.99 20.56 -6.76
C ALA A 200 -4.07 19.49 -6.60
N ASN A 201 -4.45 19.19 -5.38
CA ASN A 201 -5.53 18.26 -5.09
C ASN A 201 -6.90 18.94 -5.34
N PRO A 202 -7.70 18.49 -6.32
CA PRO A 202 -8.98 19.11 -6.65
C PRO A 202 -10.10 18.84 -5.63
N ILE A 203 -9.85 17.95 -4.65
CA ILE A 203 -10.83 17.60 -3.62
C ILE A 203 -10.30 17.89 -2.20
N GLU A 204 -9.35 18.80 -2.06
CA GLU A 204 -8.73 19.12 -0.77
C GLU A 204 -9.76 19.65 0.24
N ASP A 205 -10.73 20.43 -0.22
CA ASP A 205 -11.77 21.04 0.59
C ASP A 205 -12.98 20.12 0.87
N VAL A 206 -13.01 18.91 0.30
CA VAL A 206 -14.08 17.94 0.55
C VAL A 206 -14.05 17.45 1.99
N ALA A 207 -15.06 17.82 2.75
CA ALA A 207 -15.17 17.46 4.15
C ALA A 207 -15.38 15.95 4.35
N TYR A 208 -14.66 15.39 5.31
CA TYR A 208 -14.92 14.04 5.79
C TYR A 208 -16.26 13.98 6.56
N GLU A 209 -16.89 12.82 6.49
CA GLU A 209 -18.11 12.56 7.26
C GLU A 209 -17.83 12.60 8.76
N ARG A 210 -18.80 13.13 9.53
CA ARG A 210 -18.67 13.18 11.00
C ARG A 210 -18.52 11.78 11.56
N LYS A 211 -17.46 11.55 12.32
CA LYS A 211 -17.26 10.28 13.01
C LYS A 211 -18.40 10.03 13.99
N GLU A 212 -18.98 8.84 13.90
CA GLU A 212 -19.91 8.38 14.95
C GLU A 212 -19.14 8.28 16.28
N ALA A 213 -19.83 8.61 17.37
CA ALA A 213 -19.24 8.43 18.69
C ALA A 213 -18.81 6.96 18.87
N PRO A 214 -17.58 6.69 19.30
CA PRO A 214 -17.14 5.31 19.51
C PRO A 214 -18.02 4.69 20.58
N LYS A 215 -18.62 3.53 20.29
CA LYS A 215 -19.24 2.71 21.32
C LYS A 215 -18.11 2.25 22.24
N LEU A 216 -18.02 2.86 23.41
CA LEU A 216 -17.08 2.44 24.44
C LEU A 216 -17.46 1.01 24.88
N ARG A 217 -16.71 0.06 24.39
CA ARG A 217 -16.79 -1.33 24.86
C ARG A 217 -15.70 -1.49 25.92
N HIS A 218 -16.11 -1.60 27.15
CA HIS A 218 -15.23 -1.89 28.28
C HIS A 218 -15.84 -3.03 29.08
N ILE A 219 -15.02 -3.78 29.75
CA ILE A 219 -15.42 -4.77 30.73
C ILE A 219 -15.26 -4.16 32.12
N SER A 220 -16.30 -4.21 32.92
CA SER A 220 -16.27 -3.78 34.31
C SER A 220 -15.50 -4.79 35.17
N ARG A 221 -15.12 -4.38 36.39
CA ARG A 221 -14.46 -5.29 37.31
C ARG A 221 -15.35 -6.50 37.72
N SER A 222 -16.65 -6.28 37.83
CA SER A 222 -17.62 -7.33 38.13
C SER A 222 -17.78 -8.33 36.99
N GLU A 223 -17.78 -7.84 35.73
CA GLU A 223 -17.81 -8.69 34.52
C GLU A 223 -16.51 -9.48 34.40
N LEU A 224 -15.35 -8.84 34.61
CA LEU A 224 -14.06 -9.52 34.59
C LEU A 224 -13.99 -10.62 35.63
N LYS A 225 -14.47 -10.35 36.88
CA LYS A 225 -14.53 -11.34 37.94
C LYS A 225 -15.43 -12.52 37.55
N ARG A 226 -16.63 -12.24 37.04
CA ARG A 226 -17.57 -13.27 36.56
C ARG A 226 -16.95 -14.10 35.45
N MET A 227 -16.27 -13.46 34.48
CA MET A 227 -15.55 -14.16 33.43
C MET A 227 -14.48 -15.11 33.97
N MET A 228 -13.75 -14.70 35.03
CA MET A 228 -12.73 -15.53 35.66
C MET A 228 -13.32 -16.73 36.40
N GLU A 229 -14.50 -16.60 37.00
CA GLU A 229 -15.14 -17.59 37.88
C GLU A 229 -16.06 -18.55 37.12
N THR A 230 -16.51 -18.21 35.91
CA THR A 230 -17.43 -19.05 35.13
C THR A 230 -16.71 -20.30 34.62
N PRO A 231 -17.21 -21.51 34.86
CA PRO A 231 -16.69 -22.73 34.28
C PRO A 231 -16.81 -22.72 32.75
N LEU A 232 -15.78 -23.15 32.05
CA LEU A 232 -15.77 -23.25 30.60
C LEU A 232 -15.73 -24.71 30.16
N PRO A 233 -16.38 -25.04 28.99
CA PRO A 233 -16.56 -26.45 28.58
C PRO A 233 -15.30 -27.06 27.98
N ASP A 234 -14.37 -26.25 27.43
CA ASP A 234 -13.20 -26.78 26.75
C ASP A 234 -11.92 -25.93 26.91
N LEU A 235 -10.79 -26.52 26.53
CA LEU A 235 -9.47 -25.92 26.70
C LEU A 235 -9.23 -24.73 25.78
N MET A 236 -9.91 -24.65 24.62
CA MET A 236 -9.75 -23.52 23.68
C MET A 236 -10.44 -22.27 24.23
N MET A 237 -11.64 -22.41 24.77
CA MET A 237 -12.32 -21.33 25.48
C MET A 237 -11.52 -20.88 26.72
N GLU A 238 -10.92 -21.83 27.45
CA GLU A 238 -10.06 -21.49 28.57
C GLU A 238 -8.80 -20.72 28.16
N LEU A 239 -8.14 -21.12 27.05
CA LEU A 239 -7.03 -20.39 26.48
C LEU A 239 -7.46 -18.98 26.03
N ALA A 240 -8.62 -18.88 25.37
CA ALA A 240 -9.18 -17.59 24.93
C ALA A 240 -9.45 -16.65 26.11
N ARG A 241 -10.07 -17.16 27.18
CA ARG A 241 -10.33 -16.43 28.44
C ARG A 241 -9.04 -15.92 29.07
N ARG A 242 -8.06 -16.79 29.28
CA ARG A 242 -6.78 -16.43 29.89
C ARG A 242 -6.03 -15.40 29.08
N THR A 243 -6.01 -15.56 27.77
CA THR A 243 -5.39 -14.61 26.85
C THR A 243 -6.10 -13.26 26.86
N PHE A 244 -7.43 -13.24 26.90
CA PHE A 244 -8.20 -12.01 26.99
C PHE A 244 -7.91 -11.26 28.31
N ILE A 245 -7.93 -11.96 29.44
CA ILE A 245 -7.60 -11.38 30.75
C ILE A 245 -6.16 -10.86 30.76
N PHE A 246 -5.22 -11.65 30.27
CA PHE A 246 -3.81 -11.26 30.15
C PHE A 246 -3.63 -10.00 29.31
N SER A 247 -4.26 -9.96 28.13
CA SER A 247 -4.23 -8.79 27.25
C SER A 247 -4.88 -7.55 27.88
N SER A 248 -5.97 -7.75 28.63
CA SER A 248 -6.64 -6.67 29.35
C SER A 248 -5.78 -6.05 30.48
N LEU A 249 -4.96 -6.87 31.14
CA LEU A 249 -4.08 -6.44 32.23
C LEU A 249 -2.73 -5.87 31.74
N THR A 250 -2.28 -6.27 30.55
CA THR A 250 -0.98 -5.85 30.00
C THR A 250 -1.10 -4.78 28.90
N GLY A 251 -2.28 -4.60 28.30
CA GLY A 251 -2.49 -3.74 27.13
C GLY A 251 -1.77 -4.26 25.87
N LEU A 252 -1.35 -5.52 25.84
CA LEU A 252 -0.79 -6.15 24.65
C LEU A 252 -1.88 -6.44 23.64
N ALA A 253 -1.61 -6.09 22.37
CA ALA A 253 -2.49 -6.48 21.28
C ALA A 253 -2.32 -7.98 20.97
N TYR A 254 -3.31 -8.59 20.32
CA TYR A 254 -3.24 -10.00 19.93
C TYR A 254 -1.93 -10.38 19.22
N ALA A 255 -1.45 -9.54 18.30
CA ALA A 255 -0.22 -9.81 17.56
C ALA A 255 1.01 -9.85 18.49
N ASP A 256 1.07 -8.94 19.45
CA ASP A 256 2.15 -8.86 20.43
C ASP A 256 2.07 -10.05 21.43
N THR A 257 0.86 -10.40 21.86
CA THR A 257 0.64 -11.56 22.79
C THR A 257 1.00 -12.88 22.10
N ARG A 258 0.68 -13.02 20.80
CA ARG A 258 1.05 -14.20 20.00
C ARG A 258 2.55 -14.32 19.77
N ALA A 259 3.24 -13.20 19.66
CA ALA A 259 4.69 -13.13 19.49
C ALA A 259 5.47 -13.06 20.82
N LEU A 260 4.79 -13.22 21.96
CA LEU A 260 5.44 -13.20 23.25
C LEU A 260 6.23 -14.49 23.47
N HIS A 261 7.54 -14.37 23.72
CA HIS A 261 8.46 -15.46 24.03
C HIS A 261 9.02 -15.31 25.45
N PRO A 262 9.54 -16.37 26.08
CA PRO A 262 10.13 -16.31 27.41
C PRO A 262 11.19 -15.23 27.60
N HIS A 263 12.06 -14.99 26.62
CA HIS A 263 13.11 -13.94 26.68
C HIS A 263 12.56 -12.50 26.78
N HIS A 264 11.28 -12.28 26.49
CA HIS A 264 10.64 -10.97 26.71
C HIS A 264 10.27 -10.74 28.19
N ILE A 265 10.32 -11.78 29.02
CA ILE A 265 9.90 -11.74 30.42
C ILE A 265 11.13 -11.57 31.32
N GLY A 266 11.19 -10.47 32.02
CA GLY A 266 12.29 -10.17 32.94
C GLY A 266 11.83 -10.01 34.40
N ARG A 267 12.81 -9.83 35.30
CA ARG A 267 12.62 -9.42 36.68
C ARG A 267 13.46 -8.20 36.99
N THR A 268 12.91 -7.28 37.77
CA THR A 268 13.66 -6.16 38.32
C THR A 268 14.56 -6.64 39.49
N SER A 269 15.46 -5.77 39.94
CA SER A 269 16.27 -6.01 41.16
C SER A 269 15.44 -6.30 42.39
N GLU A 270 14.23 -5.80 42.45
CA GLU A 270 13.25 -6.03 43.51
C GLU A 270 12.43 -7.33 43.34
N GLY A 271 12.74 -8.13 42.27
CA GLY A 271 12.04 -9.38 41.97
C GLY A 271 10.70 -9.22 41.25
N ARG A 272 10.25 -7.99 40.91
CA ARG A 272 9.01 -7.75 40.18
C ARG A 272 9.14 -8.18 38.73
N ARG A 273 8.19 -8.95 38.24
CA ARG A 273 8.15 -9.40 36.82
C ARG A 273 7.69 -8.27 35.90
N TYR A 274 8.26 -8.23 34.71
CA TYR A 274 7.87 -7.32 33.65
C TYR A 274 7.97 -8.00 32.29
N ILE A 275 7.29 -7.41 31.27
CA ILE A 275 7.48 -7.74 29.86
C ILE A 275 8.20 -6.57 29.19
N ARG A 276 9.22 -6.89 28.40
CA ARG A 276 9.91 -5.94 27.52
C ARG A 276 9.81 -6.47 26.10
N ILE A 277 8.98 -5.83 25.28
CA ILE A 277 8.67 -6.29 23.92
C ILE A 277 8.61 -5.10 22.97
N ARG A 278 9.10 -5.32 21.73
CA ARG A 278 8.95 -4.36 20.64
C ARG A 278 7.60 -4.62 19.96
N ARG A 279 6.72 -3.61 19.95
CA ARG A 279 5.36 -3.75 19.43
C ARG A 279 5.35 -3.96 17.91
N ALA A 280 4.69 -5.00 17.43
CA ALA A 280 4.61 -5.36 16.02
C ALA A 280 4.00 -4.25 15.13
N LYS A 281 3.07 -3.44 15.65
CA LYS A 281 2.39 -2.40 14.87
C LYS A 281 3.20 -1.11 14.71
N THR A 282 3.96 -0.72 15.74
CA THR A 282 4.57 0.62 15.83
C THR A 282 6.07 0.58 15.89
N ASP A 283 6.65 -0.60 16.04
CA ASP A 283 8.08 -0.84 16.27
C ASP A 283 8.65 -0.10 17.50
N VAL A 284 7.76 0.24 18.45
CA VAL A 284 8.12 0.91 19.71
C VAL A 284 8.33 -0.14 20.80
N GLU A 285 9.43 -0.01 21.55
CA GLU A 285 9.67 -0.85 22.73
C GLU A 285 8.69 -0.49 23.84
N ALA A 286 8.04 -1.51 24.41
CA ALA A 286 7.12 -1.37 25.54
C ALA A 286 7.70 -2.10 26.75
N PHE A 287 7.72 -1.43 27.90
CA PHE A 287 8.03 -1.99 29.20
C PHE A 287 6.75 -2.06 30.02
N ILE A 288 6.33 -3.27 30.42
CA ILE A 288 5.04 -3.52 31.05
C ILE A 288 5.25 -4.26 32.36
N PRO A 289 5.10 -3.60 33.52
CA PRO A 289 5.09 -4.28 34.81
C PRO A 289 3.91 -5.27 34.87
N LEU A 290 4.17 -6.48 35.32
CA LEU A 290 3.15 -7.52 35.37
C LEU A 290 2.28 -7.39 36.61
N HIS A 291 0.96 -7.32 36.39
CA HIS A 291 -0.03 -7.54 37.46
C HIS A 291 0.08 -8.98 37.96
N PRO A 292 -0.12 -9.25 39.29
CA PRO A 292 -0.03 -10.60 39.83
C PRO A 292 -0.83 -11.66 39.08
N ILE A 293 -2.07 -11.36 38.73
CA ILE A 293 -2.94 -12.26 37.92
C ILE A 293 -2.31 -12.56 36.56
N ALA A 294 -1.74 -11.55 35.86
CA ALA A 294 -1.06 -11.76 34.60
C ALA A 294 0.18 -12.66 34.77
N GLY A 295 0.89 -12.51 35.89
CA GLY A 295 1.98 -13.40 36.29
C GLY A 295 1.54 -14.84 36.48
N GLN A 296 0.44 -15.06 37.19
CA GLN A 296 -0.14 -16.39 37.42
C GLN A 296 -0.58 -17.04 36.07
N ILE A 297 -1.17 -16.25 35.18
CA ILE A 297 -1.53 -16.75 33.83
C ILE A 297 -0.29 -17.20 33.08
N LEU A 298 0.80 -16.40 33.06
CA LEU A 298 2.05 -16.78 32.45
C LEU A 298 2.61 -18.11 32.93
N ASP A 299 2.52 -18.36 34.24
CA ASP A 299 3.06 -19.57 34.86
C ASP A 299 2.32 -20.87 34.47
N LEU A 300 1.16 -20.73 33.79
CA LEU A 300 0.42 -21.88 33.23
C LEU A 300 0.91 -22.25 31.80
N TYR A 301 1.81 -21.47 31.21
CA TYR A 301 2.25 -21.64 29.86
C TYR A 301 3.77 -21.72 29.73
N ASN A 302 4.29 -21.69 28.50
CA ASN A 302 5.72 -21.77 28.26
C ASN A 302 6.47 -20.51 28.74
N THR A 303 7.33 -20.67 29.74
CA THR A 303 8.18 -19.56 30.28
C THR A 303 9.67 -19.87 30.23
N THR A 304 10.09 -20.98 29.59
CA THR A 304 11.48 -21.47 29.63
C THR A 304 12.06 -21.79 28.24
N ASP A 305 11.22 -22.21 27.28
CA ASP A 305 11.64 -22.60 25.92
C ASP A 305 11.47 -21.41 24.97
N ASP A 306 12.58 -20.74 24.65
CA ASP A 306 12.60 -19.56 23.79
C ASP A 306 12.29 -19.86 22.31
N ASP A 307 12.36 -21.12 21.88
CA ASP A 307 12.04 -21.51 20.51
C ASP A 307 10.51 -21.49 20.26
N ARG A 308 9.71 -21.44 21.31
CA ARG A 308 8.25 -21.42 21.23
C ARG A 308 7.65 -20.21 21.94
N PRO A 309 6.55 -19.64 21.40
CA PRO A 309 5.85 -18.56 22.08
C PRO A 309 5.28 -19.02 23.44
N VAL A 310 5.08 -18.05 24.33
CA VAL A 310 4.47 -18.31 25.65
C VAL A 310 3.08 -18.92 25.49
N PHE A 311 2.23 -18.32 24.67
CA PHE A 311 0.86 -18.78 24.44
C PHE A 311 0.72 -19.51 23.10
N PRO A 312 0.13 -20.73 23.05
CA PRO A 312 -0.13 -21.46 21.82
C PRO A 312 -1.39 -20.92 21.12
N LEU A 313 -1.37 -19.64 20.71
CA LEU A 313 -2.55 -18.97 20.16
C LEU A 313 -2.86 -19.41 18.74
N PRO A 314 -4.14 -19.75 18.44
CA PRO A 314 -4.61 -19.99 17.09
C PRO A 314 -4.60 -18.69 16.26
N VAL A 315 -5.10 -18.70 15.03
CA VAL A 315 -5.34 -17.48 14.26
C VAL A 315 -6.38 -16.60 14.96
N ARG A 316 -6.25 -15.28 14.81
CA ARG A 316 -7.05 -14.27 15.51
C ARG A 316 -8.56 -14.52 15.44
N ASP A 317 -9.07 -14.92 14.27
CA ASP A 317 -10.50 -15.05 14.05
C ASP A 317 -11.10 -16.21 14.85
N VAL A 318 -10.35 -17.29 15.06
CA VAL A 318 -10.73 -18.42 15.95
C VAL A 318 -10.79 -17.94 17.41
N LEU A 319 -9.72 -17.28 17.89
CA LEU A 319 -9.69 -16.77 19.26
C LEU A 319 -10.81 -15.75 19.53
N TRP A 320 -11.10 -14.89 18.54
CA TRP A 320 -12.17 -13.89 18.62
C TRP A 320 -13.55 -14.55 18.74
N TYR A 321 -13.77 -15.62 17.97
CA TYR A 321 -15.03 -16.38 18.03
C TYR A 321 -15.26 -16.99 19.41
N GLU A 322 -14.24 -17.59 20.00
CA GLU A 322 -14.30 -18.17 21.34
C GLU A 322 -14.60 -17.12 22.42
N VAL A 323 -13.94 -15.96 22.37
CA VAL A 323 -14.21 -14.85 23.30
C VAL A 323 -15.67 -14.38 23.21
N HIS A 324 -16.23 -14.27 21.99
CA HIS A 324 -17.63 -13.89 21.82
C HIS A 324 -18.61 -14.97 22.27
N GLY A 325 -18.25 -16.24 22.12
CA GLY A 325 -19.04 -17.39 22.61
C GLY A 325 -19.21 -17.42 24.12
N MET A 326 -18.30 -16.75 24.87
CA MET A 326 -18.42 -16.61 26.34
C MET A 326 -19.48 -15.59 26.76
N GLY A 327 -20.18 -14.92 25.84
CA GLY A 327 -21.26 -13.98 26.15
C GLY A 327 -20.79 -12.62 26.72
N VAL A 328 -19.56 -12.21 26.41
CA VAL A 328 -18.93 -10.95 26.83
C VAL A 328 -19.00 -9.89 25.72
#